data_596f74549bd328bbaa8dc50361efa188
#
_entry.id   596f74549bd328bbaa8dc50361efa188
#
_cell.length_a   1.000
_cell.length_b   1.000
_cell.length_c   1.000
_cell.angle_alpha   90.00
_cell.angle_beta   90.00
_cell.angle_gamma   90.00
#
_symmetry.space_group_name_H-M   'P 1'
#
loop_
_entity.id
_entity.type
_entity.pdbx_description
1 polymer ?
#
loop_
_entity_poly.entity_id
_entity_poly.type
_entity_poly.pdbx_seq_one_letter_code
_entity_poly.pdbx_strand_id
1 'polypeptide(L)'
;MKLRVCTTELFIQNLRARMPFRYGIATMTRVPHLVVRVALEIDGCVQHGCAADNLAPKWFTKNPATPYEKDVADMLEVIRNAGGVADAAESVFEWWREIYAAQKSWAAARGFPPLLWGFGVSLVERAVIDAFCRARRMTFAHAVREDAFGFRPEAIYPELAGRTVAEFLPAQPLERIVVRHTVGLVDPLTDDEIPAHERVGDGLPESLAACLREDGITHLKIKLAGDLEQDRARLRRIAEVAGASCAFTLDGNENCTTIESFRGLWENLRADPVLARFFERLIFVEQPVHRDAALAPGTARAMLAWRDRPPIIIDESDGEAGTLALALDAGYAGGSHKNCKGVFKGLANACLIAQRSRRDPNARLHLSAEDLTNVGPLALPQDLAVIATLGIPHAERNGHHYFAGLGQFPRAMLEVVLAAHGDLFARHSAGFPAVRIERGGVAVRSVIDAPFGLLPVLDLSSLTRAEEWRFESLGV
;
A
#
# COMPACT_ATOMS: atom_id res chain seq x y z
N MET A 1 27.15 9.42 13.69
CA MET A 1 27.04 8.41 12.63
C MET A 1 27.18 9.15 11.29
N LYS A 2 27.89 8.56 10.34
CA LYS A 2 27.95 9.09 8.97
C LYS A 2 27.52 8.01 8.01
N LEU A 3 26.53 8.30 7.17
CA LEU A 3 26.01 7.34 6.19
C LEU A 3 25.99 7.95 4.78
N ARG A 4 26.14 7.08 3.77
CA ARG A 4 26.10 7.47 2.36
C ARG A 4 25.61 6.29 1.52
N VAL A 5 24.70 6.55 0.59
CA VAL A 5 24.34 5.58 -0.46
C VAL A 5 25.43 5.59 -1.52
N CYS A 6 26.12 4.46 -1.68
CA CYS A 6 27.24 4.32 -2.62
C CYS A 6 26.77 3.91 -4.02
N THR A 7 25.82 2.97 -4.09
CA THR A 7 25.25 2.49 -5.37
C THR A 7 23.78 2.19 -5.22
N THR A 8 23.05 2.34 -6.32
CA THR A 8 21.66 1.91 -6.47
C THR A 8 21.54 1.09 -7.73
N GLU A 9 21.08 -0.16 -7.60
CA GLU A 9 20.90 -1.10 -8.69
C GLU A 9 19.44 -1.50 -8.79
N LEU A 10 18.94 -1.68 -10.00
CA LEU A 10 17.55 -1.99 -10.30
C LEU A 10 17.45 -3.34 -11.02
N PHE A 11 16.56 -4.19 -10.53
CA PHE A 11 16.30 -5.51 -11.11
C PHE A 11 14.79 -5.69 -11.35
N ILE A 12 14.42 -6.36 -12.42
CA ILE A 12 13.02 -6.55 -12.82
C ILE A 12 12.70 -8.03 -12.98
N GLN A 13 11.56 -8.44 -12.41
CA GLN A 13 10.87 -9.70 -12.68
C GLN A 13 9.52 -9.38 -13.31
N ASN A 14 9.26 -9.88 -14.51
CA ASN A 14 7.93 -9.77 -15.10
C ASN A 14 6.96 -10.70 -14.39
N LEU A 15 5.83 -10.17 -13.91
CA LEU A 15 4.76 -10.95 -13.31
C LEU A 15 3.51 -10.92 -14.19
N ARG A 16 2.81 -12.05 -14.21
CA ARG A 16 1.52 -12.20 -14.87
C ARG A 16 0.45 -12.45 -13.83
N ALA A 17 -0.62 -11.64 -13.88
CA ALA A 17 -1.80 -11.89 -13.07
C ALA A 17 -2.53 -13.16 -13.56
N ARG A 18 -3.06 -13.94 -12.63
CA ARG A 18 -3.88 -15.14 -12.93
C ARG A 18 -5.26 -14.76 -13.45
N MET A 19 -5.77 -13.61 -13.01
CA MET A 19 -7.01 -12.97 -13.45
C MET A 19 -6.73 -11.49 -13.72
N PRO A 20 -7.46 -10.83 -14.64
CA PRO A 20 -7.32 -9.40 -14.86
C PRO A 20 -7.71 -8.61 -13.61
N PHE A 21 -6.83 -7.72 -13.14
CA PHE A 21 -7.12 -6.82 -12.02
C PHE A 21 -7.44 -5.41 -12.51
N ARG A 22 -8.65 -4.94 -12.23
CA ARG A 22 -9.08 -3.57 -12.57
C ARG A 22 -8.90 -2.64 -11.38
N TYR A 23 -8.12 -1.57 -11.59
CA TYR A 23 -7.92 -0.50 -10.62
C TYR A 23 -7.97 0.86 -11.30
N GLY A 24 -8.74 1.79 -10.74
CA GLY A 24 -8.94 3.10 -11.36
C GLY A 24 -9.34 2.97 -12.84
N ILE A 25 -8.47 3.52 -13.72
CA ILE A 25 -8.68 3.52 -15.19
C ILE A 25 -7.96 2.38 -15.92
N ALA A 26 -7.28 1.48 -15.21
CA ALA A 26 -6.43 0.45 -15.81
C ALA A 26 -6.89 -0.97 -15.50
N THR A 27 -6.50 -1.89 -16.38
CA THR A 27 -6.61 -3.34 -16.15
C THR A 27 -5.21 -3.93 -16.20
N MET A 28 -4.75 -4.53 -15.12
CA MET A 28 -3.46 -5.20 -15.01
C MET A 28 -3.62 -6.70 -15.33
N THR A 29 -2.93 -7.14 -16.35
CA THR A 29 -2.75 -8.56 -16.68
C THR A 29 -1.29 -8.98 -16.52
N ARG A 30 -0.39 -8.04 -16.69
CA ARG A 30 1.06 -8.20 -16.52
C ARG A 30 1.65 -6.94 -15.92
N VAL A 31 2.67 -7.10 -15.08
CA VAL A 31 3.32 -5.98 -14.41
C VAL A 31 4.81 -6.25 -14.21
N PRO A 32 5.71 -5.29 -14.46
CA PRO A 32 7.08 -5.39 -14.02
C PRO A 32 7.12 -5.26 -12.49
N HIS A 33 7.69 -6.24 -11.81
CA HIS A 33 8.02 -6.19 -10.39
C HIS A 33 9.46 -5.75 -10.25
N LEU A 34 9.66 -4.58 -9.67
CA LEU A 34 10.98 -3.99 -9.53
C LEU A 34 11.56 -4.28 -8.15
N VAL A 35 12.84 -4.65 -8.11
CA VAL A 35 13.66 -4.73 -6.90
C VAL A 35 14.75 -3.67 -6.99
N VAL A 36 14.85 -2.82 -5.98
CA VAL A 36 15.94 -1.87 -5.78
C VAL A 36 16.91 -2.47 -4.76
N ARG A 37 18.20 -2.48 -5.08
CA ARG A 37 19.29 -2.80 -4.15
C ARG A 37 20.17 -1.57 -3.96
N VAL A 38 20.41 -1.19 -2.72
CA VAL A 38 21.38 -0.13 -2.38
C VAL A 38 22.59 -0.72 -1.67
N ALA A 39 23.75 -0.12 -1.89
CA ALA A 39 24.92 -0.28 -1.03
C ALA A 39 25.00 0.95 -0.13
N LEU A 40 24.76 0.78 1.16
CA LEU A 40 24.81 1.83 2.18
C LEU A 40 26.11 1.73 2.98
N GLU A 41 26.94 2.75 2.93
CA GLU A 41 28.09 2.89 3.80
C GLU A 41 27.66 3.56 5.12
N ILE A 42 27.99 2.94 6.24
CA ILE A 42 27.75 3.46 7.59
C ILE A 42 29.07 3.37 8.36
N ASP A 43 29.60 4.52 8.75
CA ASP A 43 30.85 4.63 9.52
C ASP A 43 32.01 3.80 8.89
N GLY A 44 32.10 3.80 7.55
CA GLY A 44 33.13 3.10 6.77
C GLY A 44 32.82 1.62 6.44
N CYS A 45 31.69 1.07 6.92
CA CYS A 45 31.27 -0.30 6.60
C CYS A 45 30.11 -0.29 5.59
N VAL A 46 30.22 -1.10 4.53
CA VAL A 46 29.16 -1.20 3.50
C VAL A 46 28.20 -2.34 3.82
N GLN A 47 26.92 -2.05 3.81
CA GLN A 47 25.81 -3.01 3.92
C GLN A 47 24.83 -2.86 2.75
N HIS A 48 24.39 -3.99 2.20
CA HIS A 48 23.35 -3.98 1.18
C HIS A 48 21.96 -4.09 1.82
N GLY A 49 21.00 -3.38 1.23
CA GLY A 49 19.59 -3.51 1.52
C GLY A 49 18.75 -3.46 0.25
N CYS A 50 17.57 -4.04 0.32
CA CYS A 50 16.68 -4.16 -0.83
C CYS A 50 15.27 -3.66 -0.50
N ALA A 51 14.56 -3.19 -1.54
CA ALA A 51 13.14 -2.93 -1.52
C ALA A 51 12.51 -3.35 -2.85
N ALA A 52 11.21 -3.63 -2.86
CA ALA A 52 10.52 -4.00 -4.08
C ALA A 52 9.10 -3.44 -4.13
N ASP A 53 8.59 -3.28 -5.37
CA ASP A 53 7.20 -2.94 -5.63
C ASP A 53 6.81 -3.26 -7.08
N ASN A 54 5.49 -3.27 -7.34
CA ASN A 54 4.97 -3.39 -8.71
C ASN A 54 4.97 -2.03 -9.40
N LEU A 55 5.37 -1.98 -10.67
CA LEU A 55 5.28 -0.77 -11.49
C LEU A 55 3.88 -0.67 -12.09
N ALA A 56 2.94 -0.10 -11.32
CA ALA A 56 1.53 0.08 -11.64
C ALA A 56 1.19 1.57 -11.87
N PRO A 57 1.60 2.18 -13.01
CA PRO A 57 1.69 3.63 -13.17
C PRO A 57 0.37 4.37 -13.13
N LYS A 58 -0.73 3.78 -13.62
CA LYS A 58 -2.02 4.49 -13.74
C LYS A 58 -2.66 4.88 -12.41
N TRP A 59 -2.26 4.24 -11.32
CA TRP A 59 -2.63 4.69 -9.98
C TRP A 59 -1.94 6.01 -9.59
N PHE A 60 -0.68 6.20 -10.01
CA PHE A 60 0.12 7.39 -9.72
C PHE A 60 -0.26 8.59 -10.57
N THR A 61 -0.45 8.39 -11.88
CA THR A 61 -0.67 9.46 -12.85
C THR A 61 -2.14 9.68 -13.19
N LYS A 62 -2.96 8.61 -13.22
CA LYS A 62 -4.36 8.59 -13.67
C LYS A 62 -4.57 9.26 -15.04
N ASN A 63 -3.55 9.24 -15.91
CA ASN A 63 -3.60 9.82 -17.24
C ASN A 63 -3.91 8.75 -18.29
N PRO A 64 -5.11 8.74 -18.92
CA PRO A 64 -5.45 7.74 -19.92
C PRO A 64 -4.73 7.96 -21.27
N ALA A 65 -4.17 9.15 -21.51
CA ALA A 65 -3.55 9.49 -22.78
C ALA A 65 -2.12 8.96 -22.94
N THR A 66 -1.44 8.60 -21.85
CA THR A 66 -0.06 8.09 -21.92
C THR A 66 -0.04 6.58 -22.13
N PRO A 67 0.79 6.06 -23.07
CA PRO A 67 1.00 4.62 -23.25
C PRO A 67 1.63 3.98 -21.99
N TYR A 68 1.31 2.71 -21.73
CA TYR A 68 1.82 1.98 -20.58
C TYR A 68 3.35 1.92 -20.55
N GLU A 69 3.99 1.71 -21.69
CA GLU A 69 5.45 1.74 -21.84
C GLU A 69 6.06 3.06 -21.34
N LYS A 70 5.49 4.20 -21.75
CA LYS A 70 5.95 5.53 -21.32
C LYS A 70 5.77 5.71 -19.82
N ASP A 71 4.64 5.28 -19.27
CA ASP A 71 4.38 5.38 -17.84
C ASP A 71 5.37 4.54 -17.02
N VAL A 72 5.71 3.32 -17.47
CA VAL A 72 6.74 2.48 -16.82
C VAL A 72 8.11 3.13 -16.91
N ALA A 73 8.45 3.74 -18.06
CA ALA A 73 9.69 4.47 -18.21
C ALA A 73 9.77 5.67 -17.25
N ASP A 74 8.68 6.40 -17.03
CA ASP A 74 8.60 7.51 -16.07
C ASP A 74 8.77 7.00 -14.63
N MET A 75 8.18 5.84 -14.28
CA MET A 75 8.40 5.22 -12.97
C MET A 75 9.88 4.85 -12.76
N LEU A 76 10.53 4.28 -13.75
CA LEU A 76 11.97 3.96 -13.68
C LEU A 76 12.83 5.23 -13.60
N GLU A 77 12.43 6.30 -14.29
CA GLU A 77 13.14 7.58 -14.25
C GLU A 77 13.11 8.22 -12.86
N VAL A 78 11.96 8.28 -12.21
CA VAL A 78 11.85 8.85 -10.84
C VAL A 78 12.63 8.04 -9.81
N ILE A 79 12.74 6.71 -9.98
CA ILE A 79 13.51 5.85 -9.09
C ILE A 79 15.03 6.06 -9.30
N ARG A 80 15.48 6.11 -10.56
CA ARG A 80 16.89 6.37 -10.88
C ARG A 80 17.35 7.72 -10.36
N ASN A 81 16.51 8.76 -10.51
CA ASN A 81 16.85 10.10 -10.00
C ASN A 81 16.98 10.09 -8.47
N ALA A 82 16.00 9.50 -7.76
CA ALA A 82 16.07 9.39 -6.30
C ALA A 82 17.31 8.61 -5.83
N GLY A 83 17.68 7.55 -6.54
CA GLY A 83 18.85 6.72 -6.24
C GLY A 83 20.19 7.37 -6.58
N GLY A 84 20.20 8.42 -7.38
CA GLY A 84 21.40 9.16 -7.79
C GLY A 84 21.82 10.28 -6.85
N VAL A 85 21.01 10.65 -5.88
CA VAL A 85 21.32 11.70 -4.88
C VAL A 85 22.14 11.06 -3.75
N ALA A 86 23.40 11.44 -3.62
CA ALA A 86 24.37 10.69 -2.83
C ALA A 86 25.22 11.54 -1.86
N ASP A 87 24.66 12.52 -1.19
CA ASP A 87 25.39 13.23 -0.14
C ASP A 87 25.42 12.40 1.17
N ALA A 88 26.49 12.60 1.97
CA ALA A 88 26.60 11.95 3.26
C ALA A 88 25.73 12.68 4.29
N ALA A 89 24.99 11.92 5.08
CA ALA A 89 24.10 12.43 6.13
C ALA A 89 24.49 11.86 7.51
N GLU A 90 24.01 12.49 8.57
CA GLU A 90 24.25 12.04 9.95
C GLU A 90 23.20 11.04 10.45
N SER A 91 22.04 10.97 9.79
CA SER A 91 20.97 10.02 10.08
C SER A 91 20.23 9.59 8.80
N VAL A 92 19.49 8.46 8.87
CA VAL A 92 18.67 7.98 7.75
C VAL A 92 17.57 9.00 7.42
N PHE A 93 17.02 9.65 8.44
CA PHE A 93 15.96 10.63 8.25
C PHE A 93 16.46 11.94 7.60
N GLU A 94 17.66 12.42 7.96
CA GLU A 94 18.26 13.58 7.30
C GLU A 94 18.54 13.28 5.82
N TRP A 95 19.16 12.13 5.53
CA TRP A 95 19.35 11.67 4.16
C TRP A 95 18.02 11.63 3.39
N TRP A 96 16.96 11.07 4.00
CA TRP A 96 15.64 11.04 3.39
C TRP A 96 15.08 12.45 3.10
N ARG A 97 15.23 13.39 4.03
CA ARG A 97 14.78 14.77 3.83
C ARG A 97 15.46 15.45 2.64
N GLU A 98 16.75 15.23 2.49
CA GLU A 98 17.54 15.78 1.39
C GLU A 98 17.10 15.21 0.05
N ILE A 99 17.00 13.89 -0.08
CA ILE A 99 16.55 13.28 -1.33
C ILE A 99 15.09 13.65 -1.65
N TYR A 100 14.22 13.73 -0.63
CA TYR A 100 12.84 14.13 -0.81
C TYR A 100 12.73 15.56 -1.35
N ALA A 101 13.45 16.50 -0.82
CA ALA A 101 13.48 17.89 -1.27
C ALA A 101 14.07 18.03 -2.68
N ALA A 102 15.19 17.36 -2.95
CA ALA A 102 15.84 17.34 -4.26
C ALA A 102 14.91 16.73 -5.33
N GLN A 103 14.29 15.59 -5.02
CA GLN A 103 13.37 14.90 -5.92
C GLN A 103 12.13 15.75 -6.23
N LYS A 104 11.55 16.39 -5.21
CA LYS A 104 10.40 17.30 -5.41
C LYS A 104 10.73 18.44 -6.36
N SER A 105 11.89 19.07 -6.19
CA SER A 105 12.35 20.17 -7.04
C SER A 105 12.61 19.70 -8.48
N TRP A 106 13.28 18.55 -8.64
CA TRP A 106 13.55 17.96 -9.94
C TRP A 106 12.25 17.56 -10.67
N ALA A 107 11.29 16.95 -9.96
CA ALA A 107 10.03 16.49 -10.50
C ALA A 107 9.13 17.65 -10.94
N ALA A 108 9.16 18.78 -10.22
CA ALA A 108 8.41 19.98 -10.59
C ALA A 108 8.84 20.52 -11.98
N ALA A 109 10.14 20.49 -12.28
CA ALA A 109 10.65 20.90 -13.60
C ALA A 109 10.24 19.95 -14.75
N ARG A 110 9.79 18.73 -14.43
CA ARG A 110 9.36 17.69 -15.37
C ARG A 110 7.85 17.49 -15.43
N GLY A 111 7.10 18.15 -14.56
CA GLY A 111 5.65 18.00 -14.47
C GLY A 111 5.20 16.65 -13.91
N PHE A 112 6.06 15.94 -13.14
CA PHE A 112 5.69 14.68 -12.51
C PHE A 112 4.82 14.93 -11.28
N PRO A 113 3.67 14.23 -11.16
CA PRO A 113 2.77 14.40 -10.02
C PRO A 113 3.38 13.85 -8.71
N PRO A 114 2.92 14.36 -7.55
CA PRO A 114 3.48 14.00 -6.24
C PRO A 114 3.57 12.52 -5.94
N LEU A 115 2.52 11.75 -6.23
CA LEU A 115 2.54 10.29 -6.02
C LEU A 115 3.62 9.61 -6.85
N LEU A 116 3.84 10.02 -8.11
CA LEU A 116 4.83 9.40 -8.99
C LEU A 116 6.25 9.68 -8.51
N TRP A 117 6.62 10.94 -8.29
CA TRP A 117 7.98 11.22 -7.84
C TRP A 117 8.25 10.72 -6.42
N GLY A 118 7.23 10.77 -5.54
CA GLY A 118 7.29 10.22 -4.19
C GLY A 118 7.53 8.71 -4.18
N PHE A 119 7.02 7.97 -5.17
CA PHE A 119 7.29 6.55 -5.35
C PHE A 119 8.79 6.26 -5.52
N GLY A 120 9.48 7.06 -6.34
CA GLY A 120 10.93 6.93 -6.51
C GLY A 120 11.68 7.07 -5.19
N VAL A 121 11.34 8.11 -4.40
CA VAL A 121 11.91 8.31 -3.05
C VAL A 121 11.62 7.10 -2.16
N SER A 122 10.35 6.64 -2.13
CA SER A 122 9.91 5.59 -1.22
C SER A 122 10.61 4.24 -1.43
N LEU A 123 10.94 3.90 -2.68
CA LEU A 123 11.66 2.67 -2.99
C LEU A 123 13.10 2.70 -2.48
N VAL A 124 13.81 3.80 -2.73
CA VAL A 124 15.19 3.97 -2.26
C VAL A 124 15.22 4.10 -0.74
N GLU A 125 14.28 4.84 -0.14
CA GLU A 125 14.06 4.93 1.32
C GLU A 125 13.96 3.56 1.97
N ARG A 126 13.10 2.69 1.45
CA ARG A 126 12.90 1.33 1.98
C ARG A 126 14.16 0.46 1.88
N ALA A 127 14.88 0.55 0.76
CA ALA A 127 16.14 -0.17 0.59
C ALA A 127 17.22 0.32 1.57
N VAL A 128 17.28 1.63 1.86
CA VAL A 128 18.19 2.22 2.87
C VAL A 128 17.78 1.79 4.28
N ILE A 129 16.48 1.76 4.59
CA ILE A 129 15.97 1.26 5.88
C ILE A 129 16.38 -0.21 6.08
N ASP A 130 16.22 -1.07 5.06
CA ASP A 130 16.64 -2.48 5.13
C ASP A 130 18.16 -2.60 5.38
N ALA A 131 18.99 -1.87 4.60
CA ALA A 131 20.44 -1.85 4.79
C ALA A 131 20.83 -1.42 6.20
N PHE A 132 20.21 -0.34 6.71
CA PHE A 132 20.47 0.19 8.04
C PHE A 132 20.10 -0.83 9.14
N CYS A 133 18.90 -1.41 9.07
CA CYS A 133 18.46 -2.41 10.04
C CYS A 133 19.39 -3.62 10.07
N ARG A 134 19.84 -4.10 8.90
CA ARG A 134 20.83 -5.19 8.78
C ARG A 134 22.19 -4.80 9.39
N ALA A 135 22.69 -3.62 9.07
CA ALA A 135 23.98 -3.12 9.59
C ALA A 135 23.97 -3.02 11.12
N ARG A 136 22.86 -2.53 11.68
CA ARG A 136 22.69 -2.34 13.13
C ARG A 136 22.16 -3.59 13.86
N ARG A 137 21.84 -4.66 13.12
CA ARG A 137 21.25 -5.91 13.66
C ARG A 137 19.98 -5.62 14.48
N MET A 138 19.14 -4.73 13.96
CA MET A 138 17.89 -4.31 14.59
C MET A 138 16.72 -4.70 13.71
N THR A 139 15.56 -4.96 14.32
CA THR A 139 14.30 -4.99 13.57
C THR A 139 13.83 -3.58 13.29
N PHE A 140 13.00 -3.42 12.27
CA PHE A 140 12.41 -2.11 11.93
C PHE A 140 11.66 -1.48 13.11
N ALA A 141 10.80 -2.26 13.77
CA ALA A 141 10.04 -1.79 14.93
C ALA A 141 10.95 -1.32 16.07
N HIS A 142 12.06 -2.03 16.32
CA HIS A 142 13.04 -1.64 17.34
C HIS A 142 13.75 -0.35 16.93
N ALA A 143 14.20 -0.24 15.67
CA ALA A 143 14.88 0.95 15.15
C ALA A 143 13.99 2.21 15.22
N VAL A 144 12.68 2.06 14.93
CA VAL A 144 11.70 3.15 15.07
C VAL A 144 11.54 3.58 16.53
N ARG A 145 11.41 2.64 17.45
CA ARG A 145 11.17 2.94 18.87
C ARG A 145 12.37 3.56 19.57
N GLU A 146 13.57 3.12 19.23
CA GLU A 146 14.84 3.64 19.79
C GLU A 146 15.33 4.91 19.08
N ASP A 147 14.53 5.47 18.16
CA ASP A 147 14.90 6.62 17.30
C ASP A 147 16.25 6.41 16.56
N ALA A 148 16.54 5.15 16.19
CA ALA A 148 17.82 4.83 15.54
C ALA A 148 17.95 5.47 14.14
N PHE A 149 16.85 5.81 13.49
CA PHE A 149 16.83 6.52 12.20
C PHE A 149 17.04 8.05 12.34
N GLY A 150 16.98 8.60 13.57
CA GLY A 150 17.01 10.04 13.82
C GLY A 150 15.73 10.75 13.34
N PHE A 151 14.59 10.06 13.40
CA PHE A 151 13.32 10.56 12.87
C PHE A 151 12.75 11.70 13.71
N ARG A 152 12.39 12.81 13.04
CA ARG A 152 11.85 14.02 13.65
C ARG A 152 10.44 14.30 13.06
N PRO A 153 9.36 13.79 13.69
CA PRO A 153 8.00 13.94 13.17
C PRO A 153 7.58 15.40 13.04
N GLU A 154 8.11 16.29 13.86
CA GLU A 154 7.87 17.74 13.79
C GLU A 154 8.40 18.40 12.52
N ALA A 155 9.35 17.78 11.84
CA ALA A 155 9.82 18.27 10.54
C ALA A 155 8.78 18.10 9.44
N ILE A 156 7.78 17.22 9.66
CA ILE A 156 6.64 17.01 8.76
C ILE A 156 5.39 17.68 9.33
N TYR A 157 5.14 17.52 10.63
CA TYR A 157 3.98 18.09 11.35
C TYR A 157 4.44 18.86 12.57
N PRO A 158 4.53 20.21 12.49
CA PRO A 158 5.00 21.04 13.62
C PRO A 158 4.24 20.84 14.94
N GLU A 159 2.98 20.38 14.87
CA GLU A 159 2.17 20.08 16.07
C GLU A 159 2.67 18.86 16.88
N LEU A 160 3.65 18.10 16.35
CA LEU A 160 4.31 16.98 17.03
C LEU A 160 5.65 17.39 17.68
N ALA A 161 5.97 18.69 17.76
CA ALA A 161 7.20 19.18 18.35
C ALA A 161 7.39 18.68 19.79
N GLY A 162 8.61 18.20 20.08
CA GLY A 162 8.97 17.68 21.39
C GLY A 162 8.41 16.31 21.73
N ARG A 163 7.83 15.60 20.76
CA ARG A 163 7.27 14.27 20.92
C ARG A 163 8.14 13.22 20.22
N THR A 164 8.16 12.02 20.78
CA THR A 164 8.84 10.87 20.16
C THR A 164 7.83 9.94 19.50
N VAL A 165 8.26 9.19 18.48
CA VAL A 165 7.40 8.21 17.79
C VAL A 165 6.92 7.13 18.75
N ALA A 166 7.78 6.70 19.68
CA ALA A 166 7.46 5.67 20.67
C ALA A 166 6.25 6.03 21.55
N GLU A 167 5.91 7.31 21.71
CA GLU A 167 4.73 7.76 22.44
C GLU A 167 3.42 7.45 21.73
N PHE A 168 3.44 7.29 20.41
CA PHE A 168 2.25 7.19 19.57
C PHE A 168 2.00 5.79 19.04
N LEU A 169 3.04 5.00 18.86
CA LEU A 169 2.93 3.65 18.33
C LEU A 169 2.72 2.60 19.42
N PRO A 170 2.17 1.42 19.09
CA PRO A 170 2.04 0.30 20.02
C PRO A 170 3.39 -0.08 20.67
N ALA A 171 3.35 -0.56 21.90
CA ALA A 171 4.55 -1.02 22.60
C ALA A 171 5.22 -2.19 21.89
N GLN A 172 4.43 -3.04 21.25
CA GLN A 172 4.89 -4.17 20.43
C GLN A 172 4.19 -4.10 19.06
N PRO A 173 4.85 -4.48 17.96
CA PRO A 173 4.19 -4.61 16.69
C PRO A 173 3.13 -5.71 16.72
N LEU A 174 2.15 -5.61 15.82
CA LEU A 174 1.12 -6.65 15.70
C LEU A 174 1.74 -7.95 15.19
N GLU A 175 1.34 -9.10 15.75
CA GLU A 175 1.78 -10.43 15.30
C GLU A 175 0.84 -11.03 14.22
N ARG A 176 -0.31 -10.38 13.99
CA ARG A 176 -1.32 -10.79 13.01
C ARG A 176 -1.99 -9.57 12.41
N ILE A 177 -2.19 -9.61 11.09
CA ILE A 177 -2.89 -8.58 10.33
C ILE A 177 -4.09 -9.21 9.62
N VAL A 178 -5.27 -8.60 9.76
CA VAL A 178 -6.48 -9.05 9.05
C VAL A 178 -6.41 -8.61 7.60
N VAL A 179 -6.68 -9.53 6.69
CA VAL A 179 -6.78 -9.27 5.26
C VAL A 179 -8.13 -8.59 4.97
N ARG A 180 -8.07 -7.38 4.44
CA ARG A 180 -9.23 -6.69 3.86
C ARG A 180 -9.23 -6.95 2.36
N HIS A 181 -10.06 -7.93 1.95
CA HIS A 181 -10.12 -8.41 0.59
C HIS A 181 -10.87 -7.43 -0.31
N THR A 182 -10.29 -7.07 -1.45
CA THR A 182 -10.94 -6.18 -2.42
C THR A 182 -11.98 -6.93 -3.24
N VAL A 183 -13.17 -6.33 -3.32
CA VAL A 183 -14.24 -6.74 -4.23
C VAL A 183 -14.33 -5.69 -5.33
N GLY A 184 -13.75 -6.00 -6.48
CA GLY A 184 -13.75 -5.13 -7.65
C GLY A 184 -15.12 -5.02 -8.31
N LEU A 185 -15.25 -4.04 -9.21
CA LEU A 185 -16.53 -3.76 -9.88
C LEU A 185 -17.07 -4.93 -10.73
N VAL A 186 -16.15 -5.76 -11.23
CA VAL A 186 -16.49 -6.88 -12.14
C VAL A 186 -16.07 -8.23 -11.58
N ASP A 187 -15.52 -8.30 -10.38
CA ASP A 187 -15.10 -9.55 -9.77
C ASP A 187 -16.32 -10.46 -9.53
N PRO A 188 -16.24 -11.76 -9.81
CA PRO A 188 -17.34 -12.68 -9.58
C PRO A 188 -17.63 -12.79 -8.09
N LEU A 189 -18.91 -12.71 -7.72
CA LEU A 189 -19.33 -12.85 -6.32
C LEU A 189 -19.50 -14.32 -5.94
N THR A 190 -19.89 -15.16 -6.88
CA THR A 190 -20.11 -16.60 -6.68
C THR A 190 -19.45 -17.42 -7.79
N ASP A 191 -19.18 -18.70 -7.52
CA ASP A 191 -18.46 -19.58 -8.46
C ASP A 191 -19.24 -19.85 -9.75
N ASP A 192 -20.59 -19.78 -9.71
CA ASP A 192 -21.46 -19.95 -10.85
C ASP A 192 -21.51 -18.75 -11.80
N GLU A 193 -21.02 -17.59 -11.38
CA GLU A 193 -20.85 -16.40 -12.25
C GLU A 193 -19.65 -16.55 -13.19
N ILE A 194 -18.74 -17.50 -12.94
CA ILE A 194 -17.53 -17.66 -13.73
C ILE A 194 -17.79 -18.64 -14.87
N PRO A 195 -17.74 -18.18 -16.14
CA PRO A 195 -17.88 -19.09 -17.29
C PRO A 195 -16.79 -20.16 -17.27
N ALA A 196 -17.12 -21.38 -17.69
CA ALA A 196 -16.20 -22.51 -17.63
C ALA A 196 -14.86 -22.27 -18.36
N HIS A 197 -14.88 -21.49 -19.45
CA HIS A 197 -13.68 -21.15 -20.23
C HIS A 197 -12.83 -20.02 -19.62
N GLU A 198 -13.36 -19.29 -18.62
CA GLU A 198 -12.63 -18.22 -17.89
C GLU A 198 -12.06 -18.71 -16.55
N ARG A 199 -12.42 -19.94 -16.12
CA ARG A 199 -11.89 -20.51 -14.88
C ARG A 199 -10.38 -20.70 -14.97
N VAL A 200 -9.66 -20.22 -13.98
CA VAL A 200 -8.21 -20.37 -13.87
C VAL A 200 -7.86 -21.79 -13.47
N GLY A 201 -8.57 -22.37 -12.51
CA GLY A 201 -8.41 -23.77 -12.11
C GLY A 201 -7.08 -24.09 -11.44
N ASP A 202 -6.41 -23.12 -10.84
CA ASP A 202 -5.12 -23.27 -10.15
C ASP A 202 -5.25 -23.64 -8.67
N GLY A 203 -6.46 -23.83 -8.20
CA GLY A 203 -6.79 -24.23 -6.83
C GLY A 203 -6.88 -23.07 -5.85
N LEU A 204 -6.66 -21.83 -6.28
CA LEU A 204 -6.91 -20.63 -5.47
C LEU A 204 -8.34 -20.13 -5.66
N PRO A 205 -8.95 -19.48 -4.65
CA PRO A 205 -10.28 -18.88 -4.78
C PRO A 205 -10.38 -17.92 -5.97
N GLU A 206 -11.49 -18.00 -6.71
CA GLU A 206 -11.75 -17.15 -7.89
C GLU A 206 -12.96 -16.22 -7.68
N SER A 207 -13.81 -16.48 -6.68
CA SER A 207 -14.99 -15.66 -6.36
C SER A 207 -14.93 -15.14 -4.92
N LEU A 208 -15.74 -14.12 -4.62
CA LEU A 208 -15.89 -13.63 -3.25
C LEU A 208 -16.35 -14.75 -2.30
N ALA A 209 -17.34 -15.55 -2.72
CA ALA A 209 -17.87 -16.66 -1.92
C ALA A 209 -16.78 -17.70 -1.61
N ALA A 210 -15.89 -17.99 -2.57
CA ALA A 210 -14.75 -18.88 -2.36
C ALA A 210 -13.74 -18.28 -1.37
N CYS A 211 -13.38 -17.00 -1.51
CA CYS A 211 -12.48 -16.31 -0.57
C CYS A 211 -13.04 -16.30 0.86
N LEU A 212 -14.33 -16.03 1.03
CA LEU A 212 -15.00 -16.08 2.34
C LEU A 212 -14.93 -17.47 2.97
N ARG A 213 -15.14 -18.51 2.18
CA ARG A 213 -15.18 -19.91 2.63
C ARG A 213 -13.79 -20.47 2.93
N GLU A 214 -12.83 -20.25 2.05
CA GLU A 214 -11.52 -20.92 2.08
C GLU A 214 -10.50 -20.14 2.90
N ASP A 215 -10.43 -18.81 2.71
CA ASP A 215 -9.52 -17.93 3.43
C ASP A 215 -10.12 -17.41 4.75
N GLY A 216 -11.44 -17.58 4.95
CA GLY A 216 -12.16 -17.09 6.13
C GLY A 216 -12.17 -15.56 6.21
N ILE A 217 -12.25 -14.88 5.07
CA ILE A 217 -12.26 -13.41 4.99
C ILE A 217 -13.39 -12.82 5.83
N THR A 218 -13.07 -11.78 6.61
CA THR A 218 -14.02 -11.08 7.49
C THR A 218 -14.07 -9.58 7.23
N HIS A 219 -13.15 -9.07 6.41
CA HIS A 219 -13.07 -7.65 6.05
C HIS A 219 -13.00 -7.49 4.53
N LEU A 220 -13.81 -6.58 4.01
CA LEU A 220 -13.90 -6.30 2.57
C LEU A 220 -13.54 -4.85 2.26
N LYS A 221 -12.92 -4.61 1.11
CA LYS A 221 -12.85 -3.30 0.45
C LYS A 221 -13.71 -3.38 -0.80
N ILE A 222 -14.80 -2.63 -0.85
CA ILE A 222 -15.78 -2.70 -1.92
C ILE A 222 -15.64 -1.48 -2.82
N LYS A 223 -15.38 -1.71 -4.11
CA LYS A 223 -15.26 -0.65 -5.10
C LYS A 223 -16.63 -0.10 -5.49
N LEU A 224 -16.72 1.24 -5.60
CA LEU A 224 -17.90 1.95 -6.10
C LEU A 224 -17.66 2.45 -7.51
N ALA A 225 -18.67 2.32 -8.37
CA ALA A 225 -18.65 2.88 -9.72
C ALA A 225 -18.96 4.40 -9.75
N GLY A 226 -19.61 4.91 -8.70
CA GLY A 226 -20.15 6.27 -8.66
C GLY A 226 -21.52 6.40 -9.34
N ASP A 227 -22.12 5.29 -9.77
CA ASP A 227 -23.48 5.20 -10.31
C ASP A 227 -24.42 4.56 -9.29
N LEU A 228 -25.52 5.24 -8.97
CA LEU A 228 -26.43 4.82 -7.90
C LEU A 228 -27.05 3.44 -8.13
N GLU A 229 -27.53 3.17 -9.34
CA GLU A 229 -28.27 1.91 -9.61
C GLU A 229 -27.30 0.74 -9.69
N GLN A 230 -26.13 0.94 -10.30
CA GLN A 230 -25.09 -0.07 -10.37
C GLN A 230 -24.53 -0.37 -8.97
N ASP A 231 -24.19 0.65 -8.20
CA ASP A 231 -23.63 0.49 -6.85
C ASP A 231 -24.67 -0.16 -5.90
N ARG A 232 -25.92 0.27 -5.96
CA ARG A 232 -27.02 -0.31 -5.17
C ARG A 232 -27.20 -1.81 -5.46
N ALA A 233 -27.30 -2.16 -6.74
CA ALA A 233 -27.48 -3.56 -7.15
C ALA A 233 -26.28 -4.42 -6.70
N ARG A 234 -25.05 -3.91 -6.91
CA ARG A 234 -23.81 -4.61 -6.53
C ARG A 234 -23.70 -4.79 -5.02
N LEU A 235 -23.95 -3.73 -4.23
CA LEU A 235 -23.88 -3.78 -2.77
C LEU A 235 -24.92 -4.74 -2.16
N ARG A 236 -26.14 -4.80 -2.70
CA ARG A 236 -27.16 -5.78 -2.27
C ARG A 236 -26.68 -7.21 -2.45
N ARG A 237 -26.10 -7.53 -3.60
CA ARG A 237 -25.54 -8.86 -3.87
C ARG A 237 -24.34 -9.18 -2.98
N ILE A 238 -23.44 -8.22 -2.78
CA ILE A 238 -22.31 -8.41 -1.87
C ILE A 238 -22.80 -8.62 -0.43
N ALA A 239 -23.79 -7.87 0.03
CA ALA A 239 -24.39 -8.04 1.35
C ALA A 239 -25.05 -9.43 1.54
N GLU A 240 -25.65 -9.98 0.48
CA GLU A 240 -26.21 -11.33 0.46
C GLU A 240 -25.11 -12.40 0.60
N VAL A 241 -24.04 -12.29 -0.20
CA VAL A 241 -22.91 -13.26 -0.21
C VAL A 241 -22.08 -13.17 1.06
N ALA A 242 -21.73 -11.96 1.51
CA ALA A 242 -20.86 -11.74 2.67
C ALA A 242 -21.58 -11.89 4.01
N GLY A 243 -22.90 -11.75 4.02
CA GLY A 243 -23.71 -11.74 5.24
C GLY A 243 -23.45 -10.50 6.11
N ALA A 244 -24.12 -10.45 7.27
CA ALA A 244 -24.09 -9.30 8.17
C ALA A 244 -22.86 -9.25 9.09
N SER A 245 -21.95 -10.21 9.03
CA SER A 245 -20.78 -10.31 9.94
C SER A 245 -19.52 -9.66 9.38
N CYS A 246 -19.41 -9.49 8.06
CA CYS A 246 -18.26 -8.88 7.44
C CYS A 246 -18.22 -7.36 7.68
N ALA A 247 -17.10 -6.88 8.19
CA ALA A 247 -16.77 -5.45 8.21
C ALA A 247 -16.30 -5.04 6.82
N PHE A 248 -16.54 -3.78 6.43
CA PHE A 248 -16.11 -3.35 5.10
C PHE A 248 -15.76 -1.87 5.01
N THR A 249 -15.04 -1.52 3.97
CA THR A 249 -14.80 -0.16 3.50
C THR A 249 -15.37 0.01 2.10
N LEU A 250 -15.79 1.20 1.76
CA LEU A 250 -16.14 1.58 0.40
C LEU A 250 -14.99 2.37 -0.21
N ASP A 251 -14.65 2.10 -1.46
CA ASP A 251 -13.64 2.84 -2.18
C ASP A 251 -14.25 3.48 -3.42
N GLY A 252 -14.30 4.81 -3.41
CA GLY A 252 -14.84 5.61 -4.50
C GLY A 252 -13.88 5.79 -5.66
N ASN A 253 -12.61 5.46 -5.52
CA ASN A 253 -11.57 5.57 -6.56
C ASN A 253 -11.65 6.88 -7.38
N GLU A 254 -11.97 8.00 -6.71
CA GLU A 254 -12.07 9.31 -7.36
C GLU A 254 -13.22 9.41 -8.41
N ASN A 255 -14.26 8.56 -8.31
CA ASN A 255 -15.33 8.49 -9.31
C ASN A 255 -16.38 9.59 -9.20
N CYS A 256 -16.41 10.32 -8.09
CA CYS A 256 -17.30 11.48 -7.92
C CYS A 256 -16.56 12.77 -8.27
N THR A 257 -17.23 13.66 -9.02
CA THR A 257 -16.66 14.95 -9.41
C THR A 257 -16.65 15.96 -8.26
N THR A 258 -17.62 15.88 -7.34
CA THR A 258 -17.76 16.76 -6.17
C THR A 258 -18.16 15.97 -4.93
N ILE A 259 -17.97 16.54 -3.76
CA ILE A 259 -18.42 15.93 -2.51
C ILE A 259 -19.95 15.90 -2.38
N GLU A 260 -20.64 16.85 -3.01
CA GLU A 260 -22.11 16.89 -3.06
C GLU A 260 -22.66 15.73 -3.91
N SER A 261 -22.02 15.40 -5.02
CA SER A 261 -22.41 14.22 -5.83
C SER A 261 -22.22 12.93 -5.06
N PHE A 262 -21.12 12.80 -4.31
CA PHE A 262 -20.93 11.67 -3.41
C PHE A 262 -21.96 11.63 -2.28
N ARG A 263 -22.27 12.79 -1.69
CA ARG A 263 -23.30 12.88 -0.65
C ARG A 263 -24.65 12.37 -1.16
N GLY A 264 -25.07 12.80 -2.35
CA GLY A 264 -26.32 12.30 -2.97
C GLY A 264 -26.32 10.79 -3.18
N LEU A 265 -25.21 10.23 -3.69
CA LEU A 265 -25.03 8.77 -3.81
C LEU A 265 -25.14 8.09 -2.45
N TRP A 266 -24.41 8.56 -1.46
CA TRP A 266 -24.36 8.02 -0.11
C TRP A 266 -25.74 8.02 0.57
N GLU A 267 -26.46 9.16 0.56
CA GLU A 267 -27.77 9.30 1.19
C GLU A 267 -28.79 8.33 0.58
N ASN A 268 -28.75 8.15 -0.75
CA ASN A 268 -29.60 7.19 -1.43
C ASN A 268 -29.27 5.72 -1.12
N LEU A 269 -27.98 5.36 -1.02
CA LEU A 269 -27.55 4.02 -0.63
C LEU A 269 -27.93 3.73 0.83
N ARG A 270 -27.75 4.70 1.72
CA ARG A 270 -28.13 4.58 3.14
C ARG A 270 -29.63 4.46 3.39
N ALA A 271 -30.44 5.03 2.52
CA ALA A 271 -31.91 4.94 2.58
C ALA A 271 -32.44 3.56 2.13
N ASP A 272 -31.60 2.71 1.57
CA ASP A 272 -32.00 1.37 1.12
C ASP A 272 -32.19 0.43 2.33
N PRO A 273 -33.46 -0.05 2.60
CA PRO A 273 -33.72 -0.88 3.77
C PRO A 273 -33.01 -2.25 3.72
N VAL A 274 -32.69 -2.76 2.53
CA VAL A 274 -31.96 -4.02 2.37
C VAL A 274 -30.51 -3.87 2.82
N LEU A 275 -29.91 -2.69 2.63
CA LEU A 275 -28.53 -2.40 2.99
C LEU A 275 -28.37 -1.87 4.42
N ALA A 276 -29.46 -1.52 5.12
CA ALA A 276 -29.41 -0.87 6.43
C ALA A 276 -28.51 -1.62 7.43
N ARG A 277 -28.73 -2.92 7.60
CA ARG A 277 -27.94 -3.76 8.51
C ARG A 277 -26.49 -3.97 8.03
N PHE A 278 -26.26 -4.01 6.74
CA PHE A 278 -24.93 -4.13 6.17
C PHE A 278 -24.09 -2.87 6.46
N PHE A 279 -24.69 -1.68 6.31
CA PHE A 279 -24.01 -0.40 6.60
C PHE A 279 -23.64 -0.19 8.07
N GLU A 280 -24.19 -0.93 9.01
CA GLU A 280 -23.73 -0.91 10.41
C GLU A 280 -22.29 -1.40 10.58
N ARG A 281 -21.78 -2.13 9.58
CA ARG A 281 -20.41 -2.70 9.54
C ARG A 281 -19.42 -1.88 8.72
N LEU A 282 -19.85 -0.73 8.19
CA LEU A 282 -18.95 0.17 7.47
C LEU A 282 -17.90 0.76 8.42
N ILE A 283 -16.63 0.66 8.02
CA ILE A 283 -15.51 1.23 8.75
C ILE A 283 -15.28 2.68 8.30
N PHE A 284 -15.09 2.88 6.99
CA PHE A 284 -14.91 4.19 6.36
C PHE A 284 -15.20 4.13 4.86
N VAL A 285 -15.27 5.30 4.25
CA VAL A 285 -15.27 5.50 2.79
C VAL A 285 -13.93 6.09 2.39
N GLU A 286 -13.33 5.58 1.31
CA GLU A 286 -12.04 6.00 0.81
C GLU A 286 -12.20 6.81 -0.49
N GLN A 287 -11.52 7.94 -0.59
CA GLN A 287 -11.29 8.78 -1.76
C GLN A 287 -12.46 8.86 -2.77
N PRO A 288 -13.66 9.31 -2.37
CA PRO A 288 -14.78 9.38 -3.33
C PRO A 288 -14.58 10.48 -4.38
N VAL A 289 -13.91 11.58 -4.03
CA VAL A 289 -13.72 12.75 -4.90
C VAL A 289 -12.35 12.74 -5.55
N HIS A 290 -12.29 13.17 -6.83
CA HIS A 290 -11.04 13.25 -7.59
C HIS A 290 -9.95 14.01 -6.82
N ARG A 291 -8.70 13.52 -6.90
CA ARG A 291 -7.54 14.04 -6.12
C ARG A 291 -7.34 15.55 -6.27
N ASP A 292 -7.57 16.11 -7.45
CA ASP A 292 -7.39 17.54 -7.70
C ASP A 292 -8.46 18.42 -7.02
N ALA A 293 -9.62 17.86 -6.71
CA ALA A 293 -10.74 18.55 -6.09
C ALA A 293 -10.90 18.22 -4.59
N ALA A 294 -10.36 17.10 -4.12
CA ALA A 294 -10.61 16.56 -2.79
C ALA A 294 -10.21 17.54 -1.66
N LEU A 295 -9.11 18.25 -1.81
CA LEU A 295 -8.61 19.21 -0.81
C LEU A 295 -8.89 20.67 -1.19
N ALA A 296 -9.73 20.92 -2.21
CA ALA A 296 -10.11 22.27 -2.61
C ALA A 296 -10.95 22.97 -1.49
N PRO A 297 -10.82 24.29 -1.34
CA PRO A 297 -11.58 25.04 -0.29
C PRO A 297 -13.11 24.85 -0.36
N GLY A 298 -13.66 24.62 -1.57
CA GLY A 298 -15.08 24.29 -1.75
C GLY A 298 -15.45 22.96 -1.12
N THR A 299 -14.70 21.91 -1.42
CA THR A 299 -14.87 20.57 -0.86
C THR A 299 -14.73 20.59 0.67
N ALA A 300 -13.72 21.29 1.20
CA ALA A 300 -13.53 21.43 2.64
C ALA A 300 -14.75 22.07 3.33
N ARG A 301 -15.30 23.16 2.79
CA ARG A 301 -16.51 23.79 3.32
C ARG A 301 -17.72 22.86 3.31
N ALA A 302 -17.93 22.13 2.22
CA ALA A 302 -19.03 21.19 2.09
C ALA A 302 -18.89 19.99 3.03
N MET A 303 -17.66 19.44 3.18
CA MET A 303 -17.33 18.40 4.14
C MET A 303 -17.64 18.82 5.58
N LEU A 304 -17.18 19.99 6.01
CA LEU A 304 -17.41 20.51 7.36
C LEU A 304 -18.88 20.81 7.64
N ALA A 305 -19.65 21.18 6.62
CA ALA A 305 -21.09 21.41 6.72
C ALA A 305 -21.91 20.11 6.77
N TRP A 306 -21.36 19.00 6.29
CA TRP A 306 -22.06 17.69 6.27
C TRP A 306 -21.84 16.93 7.59
N ARG A 307 -22.73 17.16 8.59
CA ARG A 307 -22.57 16.64 9.96
C ARG A 307 -22.71 15.11 10.06
N ASP A 308 -23.64 14.52 9.31
CA ASP A 308 -23.96 13.08 9.36
C ASP A 308 -23.17 12.26 8.32
N ARG A 309 -22.04 12.79 7.84
CA ARG A 309 -21.19 12.08 6.88
C ARG A 309 -20.59 10.81 7.49
N PRO A 310 -20.36 9.77 6.67
CA PRO A 310 -19.54 8.65 7.10
C PRO A 310 -18.09 9.12 7.38
N PRO A 311 -17.28 8.37 8.09
CA PRO A 311 -15.83 8.60 8.08
C PRO A 311 -15.33 8.52 6.65
N ILE A 312 -14.72 9.60 6.13
CA ILE A 312 -14.13 9.64 4.77
C ILE A 312 -12.63 9.84 4.91
N ILE A 313 -11.84 8.99 4.28
CA ILE A 313 -10.37 9.08 4.26
C ILE A 313 -9.86 9.44 2.87
N ILE A 314 -8.66 10.02 2.81
CA ILE A 314 -7.95 10.25 1.55
C ILE A 314 -7.00 9.09 1.23
N ASP A 315 -6.79 8.82 -0.07
CA ASP A 315 -5.78 7.90 -0.60
C ASP A 315 -4.91 8.58 -1.66
N GLU A 316 -5.43 8.74 -2.86
CA GLU A 316 -4.71 9.36 -3.98
C GLU A 316 -4.39 10.85 -3.76
N SER A 317 -5.15 11.51 -2.91
CA SER A 317 -4.87 12.92 -2.54
C SER A 317 -3.69 13.05 -1.57
N ASP A 318 -3.24 11.95 -0.93
CA ASP A 318 -2.11 11.96 0.00
C ASP A 318 -0.77 11.77 -0.73
N GLY A 319 -0.45 12.69 -1.67
CA GLY A 319 0.75 12.62 -2.50
C GLY A 319 2.03 13.12 -1.84
N GLU A 320 1.95 14.11 -0.93
CA GLU A 320 3.12 14.74 -0.32
C GLU A 320 3.14 14.60 1.20
N ALA A 321 4.33 14.74 1.80
CA ALA A 321 4.48 14.89 3.24
C ALA A 321 3.73 16.15 3.71
N GLY A 322 2.96 16.04 4.81
CA GLY A 322 2.16 17.15 5.32
C GLY A 322 0.70 17.17 4.84
N THR A 323 0.36 16.46 3.77
CA THR A 323 -1.00 16.50 3.19
C THR A 323 -2.09 16.01 4.14
N LEU A 324 -1.81 15.00 4.97
CA LEU A 324 -2.81 14.45 5.89
C LEU A 324 -3.34 15.50 6.87
N ALA A 325 -2.49 16.42 7.35
CA ALA A 325 -2.96 17.50 8.23
C ALA A 325 -4.01 18.38 7.55
N LEU A 326 -3.76 18.77 6.28
CA LEU A 326 -4.71 19.55 5.48
C LEU A 326 -6.02 18.79 5.27
N ALA A 327 -5.96 17.49 5.04
CA ALA A 327 -7.15 16.66 4.90
C ALA A 327 -7.98 16.60 6.20
N LEU A 328 -7.33 16.38 7.33
CA LEU A 328 -8.01 16.38 8.64
C LEU A 328 -8.67 17.74 8.94
N ASP A 329 -7.99 18.84 8.60
CA ASP A 329 -8.53 20.20 8.76
C ASP A 329 -9.70 20.47 7.80
N ALA A 330 -9.71 19.82 6.63
CA ALA A 330 -10.83 19.86 5.68
C ALA A 330 -12.02 18.96 6.07
N GLY A 331 -11.94 18.23 7.20
CA GLY A 331 -13.02 17.39 7.71
C GLY A 331 -12.93 15.91 7.28
N TYR A 332 -11.86 15.47 6.63
CA TYR A 332 -11.62 14.05 6.43
C TYR A 332 -11.31 13.35 7.76
N ALA A 333 -11.61 12.07 7.82
CA ALA A 333 -11.40 11.24 9.00
C ALA A 333 -10.04 10.50 9.00
N GLY A 334 -9.17 10.77 8.04
CA GLY A 334 -7.87 10.11 7.98
C GLY A 334 -7.32 9.91 6.57
N GLY A 335 -6.41 8.93 6.44
CA GLY A 335 -5.77 8.58 5.18
C GLY A 335 -5.35 7.12 5.11
N SER A 336 -4.89 6.69 3.93
CA SER A 336 -4.33 5.36 3.73
C SER A 336 -2.80 5.41 3.71
N HIS A 337 -2.17 4.53 4.48
CA HIS A 337 -0.75 4.24 4.37
C HIS A 337 -0.51 3.20 3.28
N LYS A 338 0.47 3.46 2.42
CA LYS A 338 1.06 2.50 1.48
C LYS A 338 2.58 2.73 1.51
N ASN A 339 3.36 1.66 1.52
CA ASN A 339 4.82 1.80 1.50
C ASN A 339 5.31 2.60 0.27
N CYS A 340 4.59 2.50 -0.85
CA CYS A 340 4.89 3.27 -2.05
C CYS A 340 4.73 4.80 -1.90
N LYS A 341 4.08 5.26 -0.82
CA LYS A 341 3.98 6.69 -0.46
C LYS A 341 5.10 7.15 0.50
N GLY A 342 5.91 6.24 1.02
CA GLY A 342 7.01 6.49 1.95
C GLY A 342 6.74 6.02 3.38
N VAL A 343 7.78 5.45 4.01
CA VAL A 343 7.73 4.91 5.37
C VAL A 343 7.78 6.01 6.42
N PHE A 344 8.70 6.99 6.29
CA PHE A 344 8.77 8.14 7.21
C PHE A 344 7.51 8.99 7.18
N LYS A 345 6.92 9.17 5.99
CA LYS A 345 5.60 9.79 5.86
C LYS A 345 4.53 8.99 6.60
N GLY A 346 4.53 7.66 6.45
CA GLY A 346 3.60 6.78 7.15
C GLY A 346 3.74 6.86 8.68
N LEU A 347 4.98 6.90 9.19
CA LEU A 347 5.26 7.10 10.61
C LEU A 347 4.75 8.45 11.11
N ALA A 348 5.00 9.55 10.38
CA ALA A 348 4.48 10.87 10.73
C ALA A 348 2.94 10.90 10.74
N ASN A 349 2.30 10.30 9.72
CA ASN A 349 0.85 10.21 9.63
C ASN A 349 0.24 9.45 10.82
N ALA A 350 0.87 8.34 11.24
CA ALA A 350 0.43 7.59 12.42
C ALA A 350 0.52 8.43 13.70
N CYS A 351 1.63 9.14 13.89
CA CYS A 351 1.81 10.06 15.03
C CYS A 351 0.75 11.18 15.03
N LEU A 352 0.48 11.77 13.86
CA LEU A 352 -0.52 12.83 13.73
C LEU A 352 -1.93 12.32 14.07
N ILE A 353 -2.35 11.19 13.52
CA ILE A 353 -3.64 10.55 13.82
C ILE A 353 -3.75 10.28 15.32
N ALA A 354 -2.74 9.66 15.93
CA ALA A 354 -2.75 9.38 17.36
C ALA A 354 -2.80 10.64 18.22
N GLN A 355 -2.06 11.70 17.85
CA GLN A 355 -2.08 12.99 18.56
C GLN A 355 -3.46 13.64 18.48
N ARG A 356 -4.07 13.71 17.29
CA ARG A 356 -5.38 14.33 17.11
C ARG A 356 -6.51 13.52 17.74
N SER A 357 -6.43 12.17 17.70
CA SER A 357 -7.37 11.30 18.42
C SER A 357 -7.30 11.46 19.93
N ARG A 358 -6.13 11.76 20.51
CA ARG A 358 -6.00 12.07 21.94
C ARG A 358 -6.60 13.43 22.32
N ARG A 359 -6.52 14.42 21.40
CA ARG A 359 -7.12 15.75 21.60
C ARG A 359 -8.64 15.74 21.50
N ASP A 360 -9.16 14.92 20.58
CA ASP A 360 -10.60 14.73 20.40
C ASP A 360 -10.92 13.22 20.28
N PRO A 361 -11.26 12.57 21.40
CA PRO A 361 -11.63 11.14 21.41
C PRO A 361 -12.91 10.83 20.63
N ASN A 362 -13.74 11.83 20.30
CA ASN A 362 -14.93 11.65 19.49
C ASN A 362 -14.64 11.71 17.98
N ALA A 363 -13.50 12.25 17.58
CA ALA A 363 -13.04 12.20 16.20
C ALA A 363 -12.66 10.76 15.87
N ARG A 364 -13.49 10.08 15.10
CA ARG A 364 -13.22 8.71 14.62
C ARG A 364 -12.17 8.75 13.50
N LEU A 365 -10.91 8.95 13.88
CA LEU A 365 -9.80 9.04 12.93
C LEU A 365 -9.28 7.66 12.58
N HIS A 366 -8.92 7.48 11.30
CA HIS A 366 -8.45 6.22 10.75
C HIS A 366 -7.12 6.40 10.00
N LEU A 367 -6.17 5.49 10.24
CA LEU A 367 -5.07 5.23 9.33
C LEU A 367 -5.30 3.84 8.74
N SER A 368 -5.65 3.79 7.47
CA SER A 368 -5.78 2.55 6.70
C SER A 368 -4.41 2.05 6.25
N ALA A 369 -4.32 0.80 5.84
CA ALA A 369 -3.14 0.26 5.18
C ALA A 369 -3.52 -0.51 3.92
N GLU A 370 -2.67 -0.38 2.90
CA GLU A 370 -2.86 -0.93 1.56
C GLU A 370 -1.53 -1.15 0.84
N ASP A 371 -1.58 -1.79 -0.34
CA ASP A 371 -0.41 -2.00 -1.20
C ASP A 371 -0.73 -1.83 -2.69
N LEU A 372 0.27 -2.08 -3.55
CA LEU A 372 0.14 -2.11 -5.01
C LEU A 372 -0.05 -3.55 -5.53
N THR A 373 -0.95 -4.32 -4.91
CA THR A 373 -1.18 -5.73 -5.24
C THR A 373 0.09 -6.58 -5.05
N ASN A 374 0.85 -6.26 -3.99
CA ASN A 374 2.14 -6.86 -3.73
C ASN A 374 2.02 -8.34 -3.38
N VAL A 375 2.96 -9.10 -3.95
CA VAL A 375 3.29 -10.47 -3.53
C VAL A 375 4.68 -10.45 -2.90
N GLY A 376 5.12 -11.56 -2.34
CA GLY A 376 6.52 -11.67 -1.91
C GLY A 376 7.46 -11.72 -3.15
N PRO A 377 8.70 -12.09 -2.93
CA PRO A 377 9.28 -12.46 -1.63
C PRO A 377 9.66 -11.26 -0.74
N LEU A 378 9.80 -10.06 -1.28
CA LEU A 378 10.33 -8.88 -0.58
C LEU A 378 9.26 -7.83 -0.27
N ALA A 379 8.47 -7.41 -1.27
CA ALA A 379 7.53 -6.30 -1.14
C ALA A 379 6.48 -6.53 -0.04
N LEU A 380 5.79 -7.67 -0.07
CA LEU A 380 4.76 -8.01 0.91
C LEU A 380 5.29 -8.08 2.36
N PRO A 381 6.39 -8.78 2.67
CA PRO A 381 6.93 -8.76 4.03
C PRO A 381 7.32 -7.36 4.53
N GLN A 382 7.89 -6.50 3.67
CA GLN A 382 8.21 -5.12 4.04
C GLN A 382 6.96 -4.28 4.33
N ASP A 383 5.90 -4.45 3.54
CA ASP A 383 4.61 -3.80 3.80
C ASP A 383 4.06 -4.23 5.16
N LEU A 384 4.06 -5.55 5.43
CA LEU A 384 3.55 -6.11 6.67
C LEU A 384 4.38 -5.68 7.90
N ALA A 385 5.71 -5.54 7.75
CA ALA A 385 6.58 -5.05 8.82
C ALA A 385 6.21 -3.61 9.24
N VAL A 386 5.97 -2.73 8.26
CA VAL A 386 5.55 -1.35 8.53
C VAL A 386 4.15 -1.32 9.13
N ILE A 387 3.19 -2.01 8.53
CA ILE A 387 1.79 -2.07 8.99
C ILE A 387 1.71 -2.58 10.44
N ALA A 388 2.44 -3.66 10.77
CA ALA A 388 2.51 -4.21 12.10
C ALA A 388 3.09 -3.22 13.12
N THR A 389 4.16 -2.49 12.73
CA THR A 389 4.80 -1.46 13.57
C THR A 389 3.89 -0.26 13.80
N LEU A 390 3.15 0.18 12.78
CA LEU A 390 2.16 1.26 12.89
C LEU A 390 0.92 0.85 13.71
N GLY A 391 0.73 -0.45 13.98
CA GLY A 391 -0.41 -0.96 14.74
C GLY A 391 -1.72 -0.96 13.96
N ILE A 392 -1.68 -1.03 12.63
CA ILE A 392 -2.88 -1.05 11.79
C ILE A 392 -3.40 -2.49 11.70
N PRO A 393 -4.60 -2.77 12.27
CA PRO A 393 -5.03 -4.16 12.49
C PRO A 393 -5.54 -4.88 11.24
N HIS A 394 -5.91 -4.15 10.21
CA HIS A 394 -6.35 -4.71 8.93
C HIS A 394 -5.79 -3.94 7.75
N ALA A 395 -5.45 -4.62 6.67
CA ALA A 395 -4.88 -4.03 5.47
C ALA A 395 -5.53 -4.58 4.21
N GLU A 396 -5.73 -3.73 3.19
CA GLU A 396 -6.08 -4.20 1.86
C GLU A 396 -4.96 -5.07 1.31
N ARG A 397 -5.33 -6.27 0.86
CA ARG A 397 -4.43 -7.24 0.25
C ARG A 397 -5.11 -7.92 -0.93
N ASN A 398 -4.51 -7.77 -2.10
CA ASN A 398 -5.02 -8.29 -3.37
C ASN A 398 -4.07 -9.30 -4.01
N GLY A 399 -2.78 -9.23 -3.71
CA GLY A 399 -1.76 -10.07 -4.33
C GLY A 399 -2.07 -11.56 -4.24
N HIS A 400 -2.63 -12.03 -3.11
CA HIS A 400 -3.03 -13.43 -2.93
C HIS A 400 -4.14 -13.87 -3.89
N HIS A 401 -4.98 -12.96 -4.35
CA HIS A 401 -6.11 -13.23 -5.25
C HIS A 401 -5.72 -13.14 -6.72
N TYR A 402 -4.91 -12.15 -7.08
CA TYR A 402 -4.56 -11.87 -8.49
C TYR A 402 -3.26 -12.51 -8.96
N PHE A 403 -2.48 -13.14 -8.10
CA PHE A 403 -1.28 -13.87 -8.48
C PHE A 403 -1.28 -15.28 -7.91
N ALA A 404 -0.71 -16.24 -8.66
CA ALA A 404 -0.49 -17.61 -8.18
C ALA A 404 0.70 -17.65 -7.21
N GLY A 405 0.54 -16.99 -6.07
CA GLY A 405 1.55 -16.85 -5.03
C GLY A 405 2.89 -16.34 -5.56
N LEU A 406 3.97 -17.00 -5.17
CA LEU A 406 5.35 -16.67 -5.56
C LEU A 406 5.86 -17.50 -6.73
N GLY A 407 5.01 -18.29 -7.41
CA GLY A 407 5.42 -19.28 -8.41
C GLY A 407 6.21 -18.74 -9.61
N GLN A 408 6.21 -17.42 -9.82
CA GLN A 408 6.92 -16.75 -10.91
C GLN A 408 8.32 -16.24 -10.51
N PHE A 409 8.75 -16.46 -9.27
CA PHE A 409 10.09 -16.11 -8.81
C PHE A 409 11.05 -17.30 -8.88
N PRO A 410 12.36 -17.07 -8.95
CA PRO A 410 13.35 -18.14 -9.01
C PRO A 410 13.26 -19.12 -7.83
N ARG A 411 13.33 -20.43 -8.12
CA ARG A 411 13.13 -21.47 -7.10
C ARG A 411 14.08 -21.34 -5.89
N ALA A 412 15.35 -21.04 -6.14
CA ALA A 412 16.33 -20.87 -5.05
C ALA A 412 15.91 -19.75 -4.08
N MET A 413 15.36 -18.64 -4.62
CA MET A 413 14.82 -17.54 -3.82
C MET A 413 13.62 -18.01 -2.97
N LEU A 414 12.74 -18.83 -3.54
CA LEU A 414 11.54 -19.31 -2.85
C LEU A 414 11.86 -20.25 -1.68
N GLU A 415 12.88 -21.11 -1.82
CA GLU A 415 13.25 -22.06 -0.76
C GLU A 415 13.76 -21.33 0.50
N VAL A 416 14.59 -20.28 0.34
CA VAL A 416 15.10 -19.52 1.50
C VAL A 416 14.00 -18.69 2.16
N VAL A 417 13.04 -18.19 1.37
CA VAL A 417 11.90 -17.43 1.89
C VAL A 417 10.95 -18.34 2.67
N LEU A 418 10.61 -19.51 2.13
CA LEU A 418 9.77 -20.50 2.83
C LEU A 418 10.41 -20.98 4.13
N ALA A 419 11.72 -21.21 4.14
CA ALA A 419 12.44 -21.63 5.35
C ALA A 419 12.43 -20.56 6.44
N ALA A 420 12.50 -19.27 6.05
CA ALA A 420 12.57 -18.15 6.99
C ALA A 420 11.19 -17.67 7.46
N HIS A 421 10.18 -17.76 6.61
CA HIS A 421 8.85 -17.14 6.80
C HIS A 421 7.70 -18.14 6.62
N GLY A 422 7.83 -19.33 7.23
CA GLY A 422 6.82 -20.40 7.15
C GLY A 422 5.50 -20.10 7.88
N ASP A 423 5.44 -19.07 8.69
CA ASP A 423 4.20 -18.55 9.28
C ASP A 423 3.41 -17.69 8.27
N LEU A 424 4.10 -16.97 7.37
CA LEU A 424 3.49 -16.13 6.34
C LEU A 424 3.25 -16.89 5.01
N PHE A 425 4.18 -17.75 4.61
CA PHE A 425 4.11 -18.48 3.34
C PHE A 425 4.05 -19.99 3.57
N ALA A 426 3.24 -20.66 2.76
CA ALA A 426 3.16 -22.12 2.73
C ALA A 426 3.15 -22.63 1.28
N ARG A 427 3.53 -23.91 1.08
CA ARG A 427 3.35 -24.54 -0.24
C ARG A 427 1.87 -24.82 -0.47
N HIS A 428 1.35 -24.25 -1.54
CA HIS A 428 0.02 -24.57 -2.03
C HIS A 428 0.00 -25.98 -2.66
N SER A 429 -1.16 -26.64 -2.66
CA SER A 429 -1.34 -27.97 -3.26
C SER A 429 -0.97 -28.03 -4.74
N ALA A 430 -1.08 -26.92 -5.47
CA ALA A 430 -0.65 -26.77 -6.86
C ALA A 430 0.88 -26.61 -7.03
N GLY A 431 1.68 -26.66 -5.94
CA GLY A 431 3.12 -26.75 -5.96
C GLY A 431 3.89 -25.42 -5.84
N PHE A 432 3.23 -24.28 -5.84
CA PHE A 432 3.87 -22.96 -5.64
C PHE A 432 3.73 -22.48 -4.18
N PRO A 433 4.66 -21.65 -3.68
CA PRO A 433 4.47 -20.96 -2.41
C PRO A 433 3.39 -19.87 -2.52
N ALA A 434 2.49 -19.79 -1.55
CA ALA A 434 1.45 -18.78 -1.47
C ALA A 434 1.39 -18.18 -0.07
N VAL A 435 0.76 -17.02 0.06
CA VAL A 435 0.46 -16.41 1.37
C VAL A 435 -0.50 -17.32 2.13
N ARG A 436 -0.18 -17.60 3.38
CA ARG A 436 -0.99 -18.39 4.28
C ARG A 436 -2.02 -17.50 4.97
N ILE A 437 -3.24 -17.51 4.45
CA ILE A 437 -4.35 -16.79 5.06
C ILE A 437 -5.13 -17.78 5.93
N GLU A 438 -5.25 -17.50 7.22
CA GLU A 438 -6.00 -18.32 8.15
C GLU A 438 -7.03 -17.46 8.89
N ARG A 439 -8.29 -17.86 8.83
CA ARG A 439 -9.39 -17.11 9.47
C ARG A 439 -9.36 -15.61 9.12
N GLY A 440 -9.15 -15.32 7.85
CA GLY A 440 -9.13 -13.98 7.29
C GLY A 440 -7.93 -13.11 7.67
N GLY A 441 -6.81 -13.69 8.08
CA GLY A 441 -5.63 -12.91 8.42
C GLY A 441 -4.33 -13.67 8.21
N VAL A 442 -3.22 -12.95 8.25
CA VAL A 442 -1.86 -13.46 8.08
C VAL A 442 -1.07 -13.32 9.39
N ALA A 443 -0.31 -14.35 9.74
CA ALA A 443 0.67 -14.29 10.80
C ALA A 443 1.93 -13.58 10.29
N VAL A 444 2.52 -12.70 11.10
CA VAL A 444 3.65 -11.87 10.70
C VAL A 444 4.80 -11.90 11.70
N ARG A 445 4.87 -12.94 12.56
CA ARG A 445 5.91 -13.04 13.60
C ARG A 445 7.29 -13.05 12.98
N SER A 446 7.54 -13.91 12.01
CA SER A 446 8.84 -13.97 11.33
C SER A 446 9.21 -12.69 10.59
N VAL A 447 8.20 -11.93 10.14
CA VAL A 447 8.35 -10.64 9.45
C VAL A 447 8.81 -9.54 10.41
N ILE A 448 8.19 -9.44 11.57
CA ILE A 448 8.54 -8.41 12.58
C ILE A 448 9.84 -8.73 13.33
N ASP A 449 10.25 -9.98 13.36
CA ASP A 449 11.54 -10.41 13.91
C ASP A 449 12.70 -10.27 12.91
N ALA A 450 12.42 -10.00 11.64
CA ALA A 450 13.41 -9.71 10.59
C ALA A 450 13.88 -8.24 10.62
N PRO A 451 15.03 -7.91 10.03
CA PRO A 451 15.52 -6.53 9.97
C PRO A 451 14.49 -5.56 9.40
N PHE A 452 14.02 -5.83 8.18
CA PHE A 452 12.93 -5.06 7.56
C PHE A 452 12.03 -5.99 6.74
N GLY A 453 11.25 -6.79 7.44
CA GLY A 453 10.25 -7.68 6.84
C GLY A 453 10.80 -8.99 6.27
N LEU A 454 12.04 -9.04 5.83
CA LEU A 454 12.67 -10.22 5.23
C LEU A 454 14.00 -10.56 5.92
N LEU A 455 14.11 -11.78 6.44
CA LEU A 455 15.32 -12.23 7.12
C LEU A 455 16.45 -12.57 6.13
N PRO A 456 16.24 -13.43 5.07
CA PRO A 456 17.32 -13.81 4.19
C PRO A 456 17.76 -12.67 3.27
N VAL A 457 19.03 -12.68 2.87
CA VAL A 457 19.51 -11.87 1.76
C VAL A 457 19.20 -12.64 0.48
N LEU A 458 18.48 -12.01 -0.45
CA LEU A 458 18.09 -12.64 -1.71
C LEU A 458 19.23 -12.54 -2.73
N ASP A 459 19.45 -13.64 -3.47
CA ASP A 459 20.27 -13.63 -4.67
C ASP A 459 19.45 -13.06 -5.84
N LEU A 460 19.84 -11.87 -6.31
CA LEU A 460 19.17 -11.18 -7.42
C LEU A 460 19.78 -11.47 -8.79
N SER A 461 20.81 -12.33 -8.88
CA SER A 461 21.54 -12.60 -10.12
C SER A 461 20.67 -13.23 -11.22
N SER A 462 19.56 -13.86 -10.85
CA SER A 462 18.59 -14.46 -11.77
C SER A 462 17.51 -13.50 -12.26
N LEU A 463 17.46 -12.27 -11.73
CA LEU A 463 16.54 -11.22 -12.18
C LEU A 463 17.19 -10.41 -13.30
N THR A 464 16.39 -9.84 -14.19
CA THR A 464 16.88 -8.99 -15.27
C THR A 464 17.31 -7.63 -14.74
N ARG A 465 18.51 -7.16 -15.04
CA ARG A 465 18.90 -5.78 -14.73
C ARG A 465 18.04 -4.80 -15.51
N ALA A 466 17.66 -3.67 -14.89
CA ALA A 466 16.76 -2.71 -15.53
C ALA A 466 17.37 -2.04 -16.79
N GLU A 467 18.71 -2.03 -16.93
CA GLU A 467 19.41 -1.55 -18.13
C GLU A 467 19.27 -2.52 -19.31
N GLU A 468 19.08 -3.80 -19.02
CA GLU A 468 18.92 -4.89 -20.01
C GLU A 468 17.46 -5.19 -20.29
N TRP A 469 16.56 -4.82 -19.37
CA TRP A 469 15.13 -5.07 -19.51
C TRP A 469 14.54 -4.29 -20.68
N ARG A 470 13.63 -4.90 -21.41
CA ARG A 470 12.88 -4.30 -22.53
C ARG A 470 11.39 -4.47 -22.28
N PHE A 471 10.60 -3.44 -22.59
CA PHE A 471 9.16 -3.42 -22.36
C PHE A 471 8.45 -4.57 -23.08
N GLU A 472 8.89 -4.92 -24.30
CA GLU A 472 8.34 -6.01 -25.11
C GLU A 472 8.44 -7.37 -24.40
N SER A 473 9.43 -7.55 -23.49
CA SER A 473 9.57 -8.77 -22.70
C SER A 473 8.40 -9.00 -21.75
N LEU A 474 7.65 -7.96 -21.43
CA LEU A 474 6.42 -8.05 -20.64
C LEU A 474 5.32 -8.77 -21.42
N GLY A 475 5.31 -8.66 -22.76
CA GLY A 475 4.37 -9.36 -23.66
C GLY A 475 2.94 -8.83 -23.57
N VAL A 476 2.76 -7.54 -23.30
CA VAL A 476 1.48 -6.80 -23.32
C VAL A 476 1.25 -6.16 -24.67
#